data_b3c953cebc40c4898582a28419b8c5a3
#
_entry.id   b3c953cebc40c4898582a28419b8c5a3
#
_cell.length_a   1.000
_cell.length_b   1.000
_cell.length_c   1.000
_cell.angle_alpha   90.00
_cell.angle_beta   90.00
_cell.angle_gamma   90.00
#
_symmetry.space_group_name_H-M   'P 1'
#
loop_
_entity.id
_entity.type
_entity.pdbx_description
1 polymer ?
#
loop_
_entity_poly.entity_id
_entity_poly.type
_entity_poly.pdbx_seq_one_letter_code
_entity_poly.pdbx_strand_id
1 'polypeptide(L)'
;MSISEDARQVLREVGLNAYEIDVYVALLESGQMTAMEISKKAKVPYSKIYEVLNLLKDKGWIKSVETRPTKYYPIQPLEALATAKIRLEDKYMGWEQTTARELQPLYEKRELVERPDILILHGQQGVMAKLEETLKKAKKEIMIAAPEFTKNIIASTPFSPEILQKTRVNTKLMVAGKAEGWKSLKRMAGIGELRVRDQMFGGGIIVDGKEAILFLGEEKPSLVIWSNHVGLVRFAREYFQFLWDSSRKLN
;
A
#
# COMPACT_ATOMS: atom_id res chain seq x y z
N MET A 1 25.45 -24.62 -21.49
CA MET A 1 24.47 -24.90 -20.40
C MET A 1 23.19 -24.11 -20.70
N SER A 2 22.01 -24.75 -20.65
CA SER A 2 20.77 -23.96 -20.73
C SER A 2 20.48 -23.36 -19.35
N ILE A 3 20.18 -22.08 -19.29
CA ILE A 3 19.70 -21.46 -18.04
C ILE A 3 18.33 -22.05 -17.66
N SER A 4 17.99 -22.04 -16.38
CA SER A 4 16.67 -22.49 -15.88
C SER A 4 15.54 -21.62 -16.44
N GLU A 5 14.30 -22.13 -16.43
CA GLU A 5 13.12 -21.34 -16.83
C GLU A 5 12.90 -20.19 -15.84
N ASP A 6 13.21 -20.39 -14.57
CA ASP A 6 13.12 -19.31 -13.55
C ASP A 6 14.05 -18.14 -13.91
N ALA A 7 15.28 -18.42 -14.34
CA ALA A 7 16.21 -17.38 -14.79
C ALA A 7 15.71 -16.66 -16.04
N ARG A 8 15.08 -17.39 -16.99
CA ARG A 8 14.43 -16.76 -18.16
C ARG A 8 13.26 -15.88 -17.76
N GLN A 9 12.48 -16.32 -16.80
CA GLN A 9 11.33 -15.54 -16.29
C GLN A 9 11.80 -14.24 -15.65
N VAL A 10 12.83 -14.27 -14.80
CA VAL A 10 13.45 -13.06 -14.24
C VAL A 10 13.87 -12.07 -15.33
N LEU A 11 14.53 -12.56 -16.39
CA LEU A 11 14.96 -11.70 -17.51
C LEU A 11 13.77 -11.07 -18.27
N ARG A 12 12.64 -11.80 -18.40
CA ARG A 12 11.40 -11.24 -18.97
C ARG A 12 10.81 -10.14 -18.08
N GLU A 13 10.79 -10.37 -16.77
CA GLU A 13 10.24 -9.41 -15.78
C GLU A 13 11.02 -8.10 -15.74
N VAL A 14 12.34 -8.15 -15.93
CA VAL A 14 13.17 -6.95 -16.06
C VAL A 14 13.11 -6.31 -17.46
N GLY A 15 12.26 -6.83 -18.35
CA GLY A 15 11.90 -6.20 -19.62
C GLY A 15 12.71 -6.65 -20.83
N LEU A 16 13.31 -7.84 -20.80
CA LEU A 16 13.94 -8.45 -21.99
C LEU A 16 12.92 -9.30 -22.76
N ASN A 17 12.90 -9.18 -24.07
CA ASN A 17 12.12 -10.07 -24.94
C ASN A 17 12.87 -11.40 -25.23
N ALA A 18 12.19 -12.34 -25.89
CA ALA A 18 12.73 -13.67 -26.12
C ALA A 18 14.08 -13.64 -26.88
N TYR A 19 14.18 -12.85 -27.96
CA TYR A 19 15.42 -12.73 -28.73
C TYR A 19 16.56 -12.06 -27.92
N GLU A 20 16.24 -11.05 -27.13
CA GLU A 20 17.21 -10.39 -26.26
C GLU A 20 17.78 -11.37 -25.23
N ILE A 21 16.93 -12.22 -24.64
CA ILE A 21 17.36 -13.25 -23.69
C ILE A 21 18.28 -14.25 -24.36
N ASP A 22 17.90 -14.78 -25.53
CA ASP A 22 18.71 -15.77 -26.25
C ASP A 22 20.07 -15.20 -26.67
N VAL A 23 20.13 -13.94 -27.11
CA VAL A 23 21.38 -13.25 -27.44
C VAL A 23 22.24 -13.04 -26.21
N TYR A 24 21.66 -12.56 -25.12
CA TYR A 24 22.40 -12.31 -23.89
C TYR A 24 22.96 -13.61 -23.28
N VAL A 25 22.19 -14.68 -23.26
CA VAL A 25 22.65 -16.01 -22.82
C VAL A 25 23.77 -16.55 -23.69
N ALA A 26 23.63 -16.41 -25.01
CA ALA A 26 24.68 -16.83 -25.95
C ALA A 26 26.02 -16.09 -25.71
N LEU A 27 25.94 -14.80 -25.36
CA LEU A 27 27.11 -13.99 -24.99
C LEU A 27 27.67 -14.37 -23.63
N LEU A 28 26.84 -14.67 -22.63
CA LEU A 28 27.30 -15.15 -21.33
C LEU A 28 28.09 -16.47 -21.43
N GLU A 29 27.63 -17.37 -22.31
CA GLU A 29 28.28 -18.67 -22.52
C GLU A 29 29.61 -18.57 -23.29
N SER A 30 29.71 -17.62 -24.23
CA SER A 30 30.82 -17.59 -25.19
C SER A 30 31.75 -16.39 -25.03
N GLY A 31 31.36 -15.43 -24.20
CA GLY A 31 32.09 -14.18 -24.07
C GLY A 31 31.88 -13.26 -25.28
N GLN A 32 32.98 -12.77 -25.85
CA GLN A 32 32.96 -11.80 -26.94
C GLN A 32 32.70 -12.46 -28.31
N MET A 33 31.70 -11.95 -29.04
CA MET A 33 31.31 -12.49 -30.36
C MET A 33 30.94 -11.38 -31.35
N THR A 34 31.03 -11.68 -32.63
CA THR A 34 30.52 -10.85 -33.73
C THR A 34 28.99 -11.03 -33.90
N ALA A 35 28.31 -10.10 -34.55
CA ALA A 35 26.87 -10.20 -34.84
C ALA A 35 26.50 -11.50 -35.59
N MET A 36 27.37 -11.97 -36.52
CA MET A 36 27.10 -13.19 -37.27
C MET A 36 27.20 -14.45 -36.36
N GLU A 37 28.20 -14.51 -35.48
CA GLU A 37 28.36 -15.61 -34.53
C GLU A 37 27.21 -15.66 -33.54
N ILE A 38 26.79 -14.49 -33.02
CA ILE A 38 25.64 -14.37 -32.11
C ILE A 38 24.35 -14.85 -32.80
N SER A 39 24.07 -14.39 -34.03
CA SER A 39 22.90 -14.82 -34.80
C SER A 39 22.82 -16.33 -34.92
N LYS A 40 23.91 -16.98 -35.25
CA LYS A 40 24.00 -18.46 -35.37
C LYS A 40 23.78 -19.15 -34.03
N LYS A 41 24.46 -18.69 -32.97
CA LYS A 41 24.38 -19.32 -31.63
C LYS A 41 23.07 -19.10 -30.93
N ALA A 42 22.55 -17.90 -30.94
CA ALA A 42 21.26 -17.54 -30.35
C ALA A 42 20.05 -17.94 -31.21
N LYS A 43 20.26 -18.46 -32.42
CA LYS A 43 19.19 -18.79 -33.39
C LYS A 43 18.27 -17.62 -33.71
N VAL A 44 18.81 -16.40 -33.68
CA VAL A 44 18.08 -15.19 -34.05
C VAL A 44 18.34 -14.87 -35.53
N PRO A 45 17.28 -14.58 -36.33
CA PRO A 45 17.50 -14.25 -37.74
C PRO A 45 18.46 -13.06 -37.91
N TYR A 46 19.40 -13.20 -38.88
CA TYR A 46 20.43 -12.18 -39.10
C TYR A 46 19.85 -10.81 -39.44
N SER A 47 18.70 -10.78 -40.08
CA SER A 47 17.97 -9.54 -40.37
C SER A 47 17.49 -8.79 -39.11
N LYS A 48 17.36 -9.48 -38.00
CA LYS A 48 16.93 -8.89 -36.71
C LYS A 48 18.04 -8.68 -35.72
N ILE A 49 19.23 -9.28 -35.95
CA ILE A 49 20.29 -9.31 -34.95
C ILE A 49 20.77 -7.94 -34.52
N TYR A 50 20.92 -7.00 -35.47
CA TYR A 50 21.39 -5.65 -35.17
C TYR A 50 20.37 -4.84 -34.35
N GLU A 51 19.07 -5.03 -34.60
CA GLU A 51 17.99 -4.43 -33.81
C GLU A 51 18.07 -4.95 -32.36
N VAL A 52 18.17 -6.27 -32.19
CA VAL A 52 18.26 -6.90 -30.85
C VAL A 52 19.52 -6.44 -30.11
N LEU A 53 20.68 -6.39 -30.79
CA LEU A 53 21.94 -5.92 -30.19
C LEU A 53 21.85 -4.44 -29.75
N ASN A 54 21.22 -3.58 -30.56
CA ASN A 54 21.01 -2.19 -30.18
C ASN A 54 20.10 -2.07 -28.95
N LEU A 55 18.98 -2.80 -28.93
CA LEU A 55 18.08 -2.82 -27.79
C LEU A 55 18.78 -3.30 -26.51
N LEU A 56 19.58 -4.35 -26.58
CA LEU A 56 20.36 -4.85 -25.42
C LEU A 56 21.41 -3.84 -24.96
N LYS A 57 22.07 -3.16 -25.91
CA LYS A 57 23.04 -2.10 -25.60
C LYS A 57 22.35 -0.92 -24.91
N ASP A 58 21.21 -0.47 -25.45
CA ASP A 58 20.42 0.63 -24.88
C ASP A 58 19.87 0.27 -23.49
N LYS A 59 19.51 -0.98 -23.27
CA LYS A 59 19.08 -1.49 -21.97
C LYS A 59 20.24 -1.70 -20.99
N GLY A 60 21.50 -1.64 -21.44
CA GLY A 60 22.68 -1.79 -20.59
C GLY A 60 23.02 -3.27 -20.26
N TRP A 61 22.67 -4.22 -21.12
CA TRP A 61 22.96 -5.64 -20.92
C TRP A 61 24.21 -6.10 -21.66
N ILE A 62 24.59 -5.38 -22.72
CA ILE A 62 25.81 -5.67 -23.51
C ILE A 62 26.58 -4.38 -23.81
N LYS A 63 27.84 -4.54 -24.14
CA LYS A 63 28.69 -3.49 -24.71
C LYS A 63 29.23 -3.93 -26.05
N SER A 64 29.69 -2.97 -26.86
CA SER A 64 30.39 -3.25 -28.15
C SER A 64 31.79 -2.66 -28.16
N VAL A 65 32.71 -3.34 -28.82
CA VAL A 65 34.02 -2.82 -29.17
C VAL A 65 34.06 -2.60 -30.67
N GLU A 66 34.45 -1.40 -31.09
CA GLU A 66 34.58 -1.02 -32.49
C GLU A 66 35.85 -1.65 -33.09
N THR A 67 35.76 -2.93 -33.43
CA THR A 67 36.73 -3.68 -34.22
C THR A 67 36.16 -3.96 -35.61
N ARG A 68 36.95 -4.44 -36.51
CA ARG A 68 36.47 -4.92 -37.84
C ARG A 68 36.66 -6.42 -37.94
N PRO A 69 35.59 -7.21 -37.78
CA PRO A 69 34.18 -6.86 -37.51
C PRO A 69 33.92 -6.44 -36.05
N THR A 70 32.88 -5.65 -35.81
CA THR A 70 32.43 -5.24 -34.46
C THR A 70 32.13 -6.44 -33.59
N LYS A 71 32.61 -6.43 -32.35
CA LYS A 71 32.40 -7.48 -31.37
C LYS A 71 31.56 -6.97 -30.20
N TYR A 72 30.71 -7.84 -29.69
CA TYR A 72 29.79 -7.58 -28.56
C TYR A 72 30.16 -8.51 -27.40
N TYR A 73 30.01 -8.02 -26.19
CA TYR A 73 30.26 -8.80 -24.97
C TYR A 73 29.19 -8.48 -23.91
N PRO A 74 28.87 -9.46 -23.03
CA PRO A 74 27.86 -9.28 -22.02
C PRO A 74 28.40 -8.40 -20.89
N ILE A 75 27.52 -7.61 -20.30
CA ILE A 75 27.74 -6.99 -18.99
C ILE A 75 27.40 -8.03 -17.92
N GLN A 76 28.10 -7.97 -16.81
CA GLN A 76 27.87 -8.88 -15.69
C GLN A 76 26.39 -8.83 -15.26
N PRO A 77 25.72 -9.99 -15.04
CA PRO A 77 24.28 -10.01 -14.77
C PRO A 77 23.82 -9.10 -13.62
N LEU A 78 24.57 -9.05 -12.52
CA LEU A 78 24.21 -8.19 -11.38
C LEU A 78 24.40 -6.69 -11.70
N GLU A 79 25.40 -6.33 -12.50
CA GLU A 79 25.61 -4.94 -12.96
C GLU A 79 24.50 -4.52 -13.92
N ALA A 80 24.11 -5.38 -14.85
CA ALA A 80 23.02 -5.14 -15.78
C ALA A 80 21.68 -5.00 -15.04
N LEU A 81 21.43 -5.84 -14.03
CA LEU A 81 20.25 -5.77 -13.18
C LEU A 81 20.19 -4.46 -12.38
N ALA A 82 21.33 -4.01 -11.84
CA ALA A 82 21.40 -2.71 -11.13
C ALA A 82 21.06 -1.55 -12.06
N THR A 83 21.54 -1.58 -13.31
CA THR A 83 21.19 -0.57 -14.33
C THR A 83 19.69 -0.63 -14.68
N ALA A 84 19.13 -1.82 -14.82
CA ALA A 84 17.71 -2.00 -15.07
C ALA A 84 16.83 -1.45 -13.93
N LYS A 85 17.26 -1.63 -12.67
CA LYS A 85 16.59 -1.07 -11.48
C LYS A 85 16.54 0.45 -11.54
N ILE A 86 17.67 1.13 -11.78
CA ILE A 86 17.72 2.60 -11.88
C ILE A 86 16.75 3.09 -12.96
N ARG A 87 16.72 2.46 -14.14
CA ARG A 87 15.82 2.82 -15.22
C ARG A 87 14.34 2.63 -14.86
N LEU A 88 14.02 1.63 -14.06
CA LEU A 88 12.65 1.40 -13.58
C LEU A 88 12.25 2.48 -12.55
N GLU A 89 13.15 2.85 -11.66
CA GLU A 89 12.95 3.93 -10.69
C GLU A 89 12.72 5.27 -11.38
N ASP A 90 13.51 5.60 -12.41
CA ASP A 90 13.31 6.82 -13.20
C ASP A 90 11.97 6.85 -13.92
N LYS A 91 11.56 5.69 -14.50
CA LYS A 91 10.23 5.57 -15.12
C LYS A 91 9.12 5.74 -14.11
N TYR A 92 9.25 5.11 -12.94
CA TYR A 92 8.26 5.21 -11.88
C TYR A 92 8.08 6.66 -11.42
N MET A 93 9.17 7.39 -11.19
CA MET A 93 9.11 8.82 -10.86
C MET A 93 8.40 9.64 -11.94
N GLY A 94 8.66 9.35 -13.22
CA GLY A 94 7.96 9.99 -14.34
C GLY A 94 6.45 9.70 -14.36
N TRP A 95 6.07 8.46 -14.07
CA TRP A 95 4.66 8.07 -13.96
C TRP A 95 3.98 8.75 -12.78
N GLU A 96 4.63 8.81 -11.61
CA GLU A 96 4.13 9.48 -10.42
C GLU A 96 3.89 10.97 -10.68
N GLN A 97 4.85 11.66 -11.29
CA GLN A 97 4.71 13.08 -11.64
C GLN A 97 3.56 13.32 -12.63
N THR A 98 3.44 12.49 -13.68
CA THR A 98 2.37 12.63 -14.65
C THR A 98 1.00 12.34 -14.02
N THR A 99 0.91 11.30 -13.20
CA THR A 99 -0.31 10.96 -12.45
C THR A 99 -0.72 12.09 -11.51
N ALA A 100 0.23 12.63 -10.73
CA ALA A 100 -0.04 13.74 -9.81
C ALA A 100 -0.47 15.02 -10.54
N ARG A 101 0.13 15.30 -11.69
CA ARG A 101 -0.18 16.52 -12.45
C ARG A 101 -1.48 16.44 -13.24
N GLU A 102 -1.80 15.31 -13.81
CA GLU A 102 -2.88 15.18 -14.79
C GLU A 102 -4.09 14.39 -14.28
N LEU A 103 -3.86 13.28 -13.55
CA LEU A 103 -4.96 12.42 -13.11
C LEU A 103 -5.50 12.82 -11.74
N GLN A 104 -4.62 13.20 -10.81
CA GLN A 104 -5.03 13.61 -9.47
C GLN A 104 -6.01 14.79 -9.47
N PRO A 105 -5.81 15.88 -10.25
CA PRO A 105 -6.77 16.99 -10.31
C PRO A 105 -8.13 16.60 -10.92
N LEU A 106 -8.15 15.60 -11.82
CA LEU A 106 -9.42 15.08 -12.37
C LEU A 106 -10.22 14.33 -11.30
N TYR A 107 -9.54 13.56 -10.48
CA TYR A 107 -10.14 12.86 -9.35
C TYR A 107 -10.68 13.86 -8.31
N GLU A 108 -9.86 14.84 -7.92
CA GLU A 108 -10.23 15.87 -6.94
C GLU A 108 -11.39 16.76 -7.40
N LYS A 109 -11.46 17.13 -8.69
CA LYS A 109 -12.62 17.84 -9.24
C LYS A 109 -13.91 17.05 -9.12
N ARG A 110 -13.85 15.72 -9.13
CA ARG A 110 -15.00 14.84 -8.98
C ARG A 110 -15.43 14.71 -7.51
N GLU A 111 -14.48 14.78 -6.57
CA GLU A 111 -14.76 14.81 -5.13
C GLU A 111 -15.36 16.13 -4.65
N LEU A 112 -15.10 17.25 -5.36
CA LEU A 112 -15.72 18.55 -5.07
C LEU A 112 -17.24 18.58 -5.32
N VAL A 113 -17.80 17.58 -6.01
CA VAL A 113 -19.22 17.29 -5.93
C VAL A 113 -19.41 16.42 -4.68
N GLU A 114 -19.69 17.07 -3.54
CA GLU A 114 -19.99 16.45 -2.24
C GLU A 114 -21.10 15.38 -2.38
N ARG A 115 -20.73 14.21 -2.87
CA ARG A 115 -21.55 13.02 -2.68
C ARG A 115 -21.06 12.39 -1.38
N PRO A 116 -21.90 12.34 -0.39
CA PRO A 116 -21.55 11.66 0.85
C PRO A 116 -21.27 10.19 0.53
N ASP A 117 -20.05 9.75 0.80
CA ASP A 117 -19.65 8.40 0.51
C ASP A 117 -19.95 7.45 1.66
N ILE A 118 -20.42 6.26 1.32
CA ILE A 118 -20.53 5.12 2.22
C ILE A 118 -19.70 4.00 1.62
N LEU A 119 -18.64 3.60 2.32
CA LEU A 119 -17.74 2.54 1.87
C LEU A 119 -17.82 1.34 2.82
N ILE A 120 -18.01 0.16 2.26
CA ILE A 120 -17.85 -1.09 3.00
C ILE A 120 -16.35 -1.45 2.97
N LEU A 121 -15.75 -1.55 4.14
CA LEU A 121 -14.35 -1.87 4.29
C LEU A 121 -14.17 -3.38 4.42
N HIS A 122 -13.35 -3.97 3.56
CA HIS A 122 -13.07 -5.40 3.54
C HIS A 122 -11.64 -5.71 4.00
N GLY A 123 -11.51 -6.75 4.78
CA GLY A 123 -10.23 -7.26 5.26
C GLY A 123 -9.54 -6.35 6.28
N GLN A 124 -8.66 -6.94 7.07
CA GLN A 124 -7.98 -6.22 8.15
C GLN A 124 -7.13 -5.06 7.62
N GLN A 125 -6.41 -5.25 6.52
CA GLN A 125 -5.54 -4.22 5.93
C GLN A 125 -6.33 -2.99 5.46
N GLY A 126 -7.48 -3.18 4.77
CA GLY A 126 -8.32 -2.10 4.30
C GLY A 126 -8.93 -1.29 5.45
N VAL A 127 -9.40 -1.97 6.49
CA VAL A 127 -9.91 -1.32 7.71
C VAL A 127 -8.81 -0.50 8.39
N MET A 128 -7.59 -1.05 8.50
CA MET A 128 -6.46 -0.40 9.14
C MET A 128 -5.99 0.85 8.39
N ALA A 129 -5.86 0.74 7.08
CA ALA A 129 -5.47 1.87 6.23
C ALA A 129 -6.48 3.04 6.36
N LYS A 130 -7.78 2.72 6.33
CA LYS A 130 -8.84 3.75 6.46
C LYS A 130 -8.90 4.35 7.86
N LEU A 131 -8.68 3.55 8.90
CA LEU A 131 -8.57 4.04 10.28
C LEU A 131 -7.41 5.05 10.41
N GLU A 132 -6.24 4.69 9.91
CA GLU A 132 -5.07 5.55 9.97
C GLU A 132 -5.27 6.87 9.21
N GLU A 133 -5.83 6.80 7.99
CA GLU A 133 -6.18 7.97 7.19
C GLU A 133 -7.14 8.90 7.93
N THR A 134 -8.24 8.34 8.48
CA THR A 134 -9.27 9.11 9.18
C THR A 134 -8.75 9.74 10.46
N LEU A 135 -7.94 9.02 11.25
CA LEU A 135 -7.36 9.54 12.49
C LEU A 135 -6.31 10.64 12.24
N LYS A 136 -5.51 10.55 11.18
CA LYS A 136 -4.54 11.59 10.80
C LYS A 136 -5.21 12.93 10.46
N LYS A 137 -6.46 12.91 10.03
CA LYS A 137 -7.23 14.11 9.68
C LYS A 137 -7.86 14.81 10.90
N ALA A 138 -7.88 14.19 12.07
CA ALA A 138 -8.51 14.70 13.28
C ALA A 138 -7.91 16.03 13.72
N LYS A 139 -8.77 17.02 13.97
CA LYS A 139 -8.40 18.39 14.38
C LYS A 139 -9.07 18.86 15.69
N LYS A 140 -10.24 18.32 16.02
CA LYS A 140 -11.06 18.80 17.14
C LYS A 140 -11.37 17.72 18.16
N GLU A 141 -12.00 16.64 17.74
CA GLU A 141 -12.46 15.58 18.63
C GLU A 141 -12.39 14.20 17.98
N ILE A 142 -12.13 13.19 18.80
CA ILE A 142 -12.22 11.78 18.44
C ILE A 142 -13.10 11.09 19.47
N MET A 143 -14.15 10.40 19.01
CA MET A 143 -15.04 9.59 19.85
C MET A 143 -14.86 8.13 19.45
N ILE A 144 -14.55 7.27 20.40
CA ILE A 144 -14.30 5.84 20.18
C ILE A 144 -15.24 5.03 21.08
N ALA A 145 -16.11 4.23 20.46
CA ALA A 145 -16.88 3.18 21.12
C ALA A 145 -16.34 1.82 20.67
N ALA A 146 -15.73 1.09 21.59
CA ALA A 146 -15.02 -0.16 21.29
C ALA A 146 -15.76 -1.36 21.89
N PRO A 147 -16.58 -2.07 21.08
CA PRO A 147 -17.18 -3.35 21.50
C PRO A 147 -16.11 -4.38 21.83
N GLU A 148 -16.47 -5.40 22.63
CA GLU A 148 -15.51 -6.40 23.10
C GLU A 148 -14.79 -7.14 21.99
N PHE A 149 -15.45 -7.42 20.88
CA PHE A 149 -14.87 -8.08 19.71
C PHE A 149 -13.78 -7.24 19.01
N THR A 150 -13.69 -5.93 19.27
CA THR A 150 -12.65 -5.07 18.70
C THR A 150 -11.33 -5.07 19.48
N LYS A 151 -11.22 -5.79 20.60
CA LYS A 151 -10.01 -5.86 21.43
C LYS A 151 -8.75 -6.18 20.63
N ASN A 152 -8.83 -7.19 19.75
CA ASN A 152 -7.70 -7.61 18.92
C ASN A 152 -7.39 -6.59 17.81
N ILE A 153 -8.41 -5.93 17.28
CA ILE A 153 -8.24 -4.86 16.28
C ILE A 153 -7.50 -3.70 16.94
N ILE A 154 -7.92 -3.24 18.09
CA ILE A 154 -7.32 -2.13 18.82
C ILE A 154 -5.91 -2.47 19.31
N ALA A 155 -5.64 -3.71 19.72
CA ALA A 155 -4.32 -4.14 20.16
C ALA A 155 -3.27 -4.21 19.03
N SER A 156 -3.71 -4.45 17.80
CA SER A 156 -2.84 -4.59 16.62
C SER A 156 -2.81 -3.34 15.72
N THR A 157 -3.55 -2.30 16.08
CA THR A 157 -3.63 -1.06 15.30
C THR A 157 -2.54 -0.06 15.64
N PRO A 158 -2.28 0.89 14.72
CA PRO A 158 -1.61 2.16 14.99
C PRO A 158 -2.43 3.09 15.94
N PHE A 159 -3.41 2.58 16.68
CA PHE A 159 -3.89 3.18 17.93
C PHE A 159 -2.77 3.18 18.98
N SER A 160 -1.54 3.47 18.50
CA SER A 160 -0.50 3.76 19.46
C SER A 160 -0.93 5.02 20.19
N PRO A 161 -0.88 5.03 21.50
CA PRO A 161 -1.10 6.23 22.32
C PRO A 161 -0.35 7.45 21.77
N GLU A 162 0.76 7.19 21.10
CA GLU A 162 1.63 8.17 20.47
C GLU A 162 0.99 8.95 19.32
N ILE A 163 0.14 8.32 18.49
CA ILE A 163 -0.58 9.03 17.41
C ILE A 163 -1.67 9.91 18.02
N LEU A 164 -2.44 9.39 18.97
CA LEU A 164 -3.50 10.15 19.63
C LEU A 164 -2.93 11.27 20.53
N GLN A 165 -1.81 11.04 21.20
CA GLN A 165 -1.12 12.08 21.99
C GLN A 165 -0.52 13.20 21.12
N LYS A 166 0.01 12.86 19.94
CA LYS A 166 0.57 13.86 19.02
C LYS A 166 -0.49 14.82 18.46
N THR A 167 -1.74 14.37 18.34
CA THR A 167 -2.81 15.20 17.76
C THR A 167 -3.32 16.28 18.71
N ARG A 168 -3.13 16.16 20.03
CA ARG A 168 -3.71 17.05 21.06
C ARG A 168 -5.24 17.25 20.92
N VAL A 169 -5.93 16.28 20.39
CA VAL A 169 -7.35 16.30 20.08
C VAL A 169 -8.13 15.77 21.27
N ASN A 170 -9.29 16.39 21.57
CA ASN A 170 -10.17 15.93 22.63
C ASN A 170 -10.66 14.50 22.32
N THR A 171 -10.25 13.53 23.14
CA THR A 171 -10.56 12.11 22.90
C THR A 171 -11.49 11.58 23.98
N LYS A 172 -12.61 10.98 23.55
CA LYS A 172 -13.54 10.22 24.38
C LYS A 172 -13.45 8.75 24.00
N LEU A 173 -13.08 7.91 24.93
CA LEU A 173 -12.96 6.47 24.69
C LEU A 173 -13.89 5.70 25.61
N MET A 174 -14.72 4.83 25.04
CA MET A 174 -15.57 3.91 25.75
C MET A 174 -15.33 2.49 25.30
N VAL A 175 -15.19 1.56 26.24
CA VAL A 175 -14.95 0.14 25.97
C VAL A 175 -16.04 -0.72 26.57
N ALA A 176 -16.37 -1.83 25.91
CA ALA A 176 -17.30 -2.83 26.42
C ALA A 176 -16.59 -3.94 27.22
N GLY A 177 -17.27 -4.51 28.18
CA GLY A 177 -16.80 -5.62 29.02
C GLY A 177 -15.90 -5.18 30.17
N LYS A 178 -15.21 -6.15 30.79
CA LYS A 178 -14.35 -5.90 31.96
C LYS A 178 -13.08 -5.16 31.56
N ALA A 179 -12.73 -4.09 32.30
CA ALA A 179 -11.55 -3.26 32.04
C ALA A 179 -10.24 -4.05 32.01
N GLU A 180 -10.12 -5.09 32.87
CA GLU A 180 -8.93 -5.95 32.92
C GLU A 180 -8.67 -6.72 31.61
N GLY A 181 -9.70 -6.93 30.80
CA GLY A 181 -9.57 -7.60 29.49
C GLY A 181 -8.90 -6.73 28.42
N TRP A 182 -8.69 -5.44 28.68
CA TRP A 182 -8.14 -4.50 27.69
C TRP A 182 -6.68 -4.14 28.02
N LYS A 183 -5.73 -4.88 27.46
CA LYS A 183 -4.28 -4.68 27.72
C LYS A 183 -3.77 -3.27 27.43
N SER A 184 -4.46 -2.53 26.54
CA SER A 184 -4.08 -1.18 26.10
C SER A 184 -4.70 -0.04 26.93
N LEU A 185 -5.69 -0.31 27.80
CA LEU A 185 -6.38 0.74 28.55
C LEU A 185 -5.48 1.59 29.43
N LYS A 186 -4.52 0.97 30.12
CA LYS A 186 -3.56 1.70 30.96
C LYS A 186 -2.72 2.70 30.17
N ARG A 187 -2.43 2.39 28.90
CA ARG A 187 -1.70 3.30 27.99
C ARG A 187 -2.60 4.41 27.45
N MET A 188 -3.91 4.18 27.39
CA MET A 188 -4.90 5.12 26.87
C MET A 188 -5.45 6.07 27.95
N ALA A 189 -5.30 5.78 29.22
CA ALA A 189 -5.76 6.61 30.34
C ALA A 189 -5.20 8.05 30.34
N GLY A 190 -4.07 8.30 29.67
CA GLY A 190 -3.48 9.64 29.51
C GLY A 190 -3.91 10.42 28.26
N ILE A 191 -4.80 9.86 27.42
CA ILE A 191 -5.13 10.45 26.10
C ILE A 191 -6.43 11.25 26.16
N GLY A 192 -7.37 10.87 27.03
CA GLY A 192 -8.70 11.50 27.10
C GLY A 192 -9.58 10.89 28.17
N GLU A 193 -10.88 11.20 28.16
CA GLU A 193 -11.84 10.64 29.08
C GLU A 193 -12.15 9.19 28.70
N LEU A 194 -11.95 8.27 29.68
CA LEU A 194 -12.16 6.84 29.52
C LEU A 194 -13.39 6.37 30.31
N ARG A 195 -14.28 5.66 29.65
CA ARG A 195 -15.46 5.03 30.28
C ARG A 195 -15.58 3.55 29.91
N VAL A 196 -16.29 2.82 30.76
CA VAL A 196 -16.57 1.39 30.58
C VAL A 196 -18.06 1.13 30.60
N ARG A 197 -18.50 0.20 29.79
CA ARG A 197 -19.89 -0.28 29.70
C ARG A 197 -19.89 -1.81 29.65
N ASP A 198 -20.95 -2.43 30.18
CA ASP A 198 -21.02 -3.90 30.24
C ASP A 198 -21.16 -4.52 28.83
N GLN A 199 -22.01 -3.96 27.99
CA GLN A 199 -22.23 -4.46 26.62
C GLN A 199 -22.44 -3.33 25.62
N MET A 200 -22.01 -3.58 24.38
CA MET A 200 -22.30 -2.76 23.19
C MET A 200 -22.61 -3.68 22.01
N PHE A 201 -23.71 -3.42 21.35
CA PHE A 201 -24.11 -4.14 20.13
C PHE A 201 -23.17 -3.89 18.95
N GLY A 202 -22.69 -2.67 18.83
CA GLY A 202 -21.73 -2.23 17.83
C GLY A 202 -20.95 -1.03 18.36
N GLY A 203 -20.02 -0.55 17.58
CA GLY A 203 -19.23 0.60 17.95
C GLY A 203 -18.60 1.26 16.74
N GLY A 204 -17.60 2.08 16.99
CA GLY A 204 -16.93 2.77 15.91
C GLY A 204 -16.09 3.93 16.39
N ILE A 205 -15.66 4.69 15.42
CA ILE A 205 -14.85 5.89 15.60
C ILE A 205 -15.52 7.03 14.85
N ILE A 206 -15.66 8.15 15.50
CA ILE A 206 -16.19 9.38 14.91
C ILE A 206 -15.10 10.43 15.04
N VAL A 207 -14.76 11.07 13.94
CA VAL A 207 -13.72 12.10 13.87
C VAL A 207 -14.33 13.43 13.47
N ASP A 208 -14.13 14.45 14.30
CA ASP A 208 -14.56 15.84 14.11
C ASP A 208 -16.07 16.02 13.82
N GLY A 209 -16.88 14.96 14.06
CA GLY A 209 -18.30 14.94 13.66
C GLY A 209 -18.50 14.97 12.14
N LYS A 210 -17.49 14.63 11.35
CA LYS A 210 -17.49 14.66 9.88
C LYS A 210 -17.35 13.29 9.24
N GLU A 211 -16.62 12.40 9.86
CA GLU A 211 -16.37 11.04 9.38
C GLU A 211 -16.68 10.03 10.48
N ALA A 212 -17.21 8.87 10.12
CA ALA A 212 -17.43 7.77 11.02
C ALA A 212 -16.95 6.45 10.41
N ILE A 213 -16.33 5.58 11.23
CA ILE A 213 -16.08 4.18 10.91
C ILE A 213 -16.87 3.36 11.92
N LEU A 214 -17.80 2.57 11.42
CA LEU A 214 -18.73 1.79 12.23
C LEU A 214 -18.33 0.31 12.16
N PHE A 215 -18.23 -0.33 13.31
CA PHE A 215 -18.05 -1.77 13.48
C PHE A 215 -19.34 -2.40 13.93
N LEU A 216 -19.96 -3.17 13.06
CA LEU A 216 -21.23 -3.83 13.32
C LEU A 216 -21.00 -5.35 13.44
N GLY A 217 -21.58 -5.94 14.47
CA GLY A 217 -21.50 -7.38 14.76
C GLY A 217 -21.63 -7.66 16.26
N GLU A 218 -21.79 -8.92 16.61
CA GLU A 218 -21.94 -9.35 18.01
C GLU A 218 -20.62 -9.90 18.59
N GLU A 219 -20.11 -11.01 18.03
CA GLU A 219 -18.88 -11.65 18.49
C GLU A 219 -17.65 -11.27 17.65
N LYS A 220 -17.87 -10.85 16.40
CA LYS A 220 -16.85 -10.38 15.46
C LYS A 220 -17.44 -9.30 14.57
N PRO A 221 -16.62 -8.39 14.01
CA PRO A 221 -17.13 -7.43 13.04
C PRO A 221 -17.59 -8.17 11.79
N SER A 222 -18.91 -8.22 11.58
CA SER A 222 -19.53 -8.79 10.38
C SER A 222 -19.56 -7.79 9.23
N LEU A 223 -19.56 -6.48 9.58
CA LEU A 223 -19.59 -5.37 8.64
C LEU A 223 -18.81 -4.19 9.21
N VAL A 224 -17.93 -3.61 8.42
CA VAL A 224 -17.23 -2.36 8.75
C VAL A 224 -17.57 -1.33 7.68
N ILE A 225 -18.10 -0.19 8.10
CA ILE A 225 -18.53 0.89 7.20
C ILE A 225 -17.77 2.16 7.55
N TRP A 226 -17.15 2.80 6.56
CA TRP A 226 -16.73 4.18 6.66
C TRP A 226 -17.73 5.09 5.95
N SER A 227 -17.99 6.27 6.52
CA SER A 227 -18.84 7.26 5.87
C SER A 227 -18.53 8.68 6.31
N ASN A 228 -18.69 9.63 5.38
CA ASN A 228 -18.78 11.05 5.63
C ASN A 228 -20.22 11.59 5.44
N HIS A 229 -21.20 10.70 5.25
CA HIS A 229 -22.60 11.08 5.09
C HIS A 229 -23.14 11.71 6.36
N VAL A 230 -23.61 12.97 6.28
CA VAL A 230 -24.05 13.77 7.43
C VAL A 230 -25.06 13.04 8.32
N GLY A 231 -26.05 12.38 7.72
CA GLY A 231 -27.08 11.61 8.46
C GLY A 231 -26.49 10.41 9.19
N LEU A 232 -25.55 9.66 8.57
CA LEU A 232 -24.93 8.49 9.18
C LEU A 232 -23.96 8.89 10.30
N VAL A 233 -23.17 9.93 10.09
CA VAL A 233 -22.26 10.48 11.10
C VAL A 233 -23.05 11.02 12.29
N ARG A 234 -24.16 11.72 12.05
CA ARG A 234 -25.06 12.19 13.11
C ARG A 234 -25.66 11.03 13.90
N PHE A 235 -26.19 10.01 13.22
CA PHE A 235 -26.69 8.80 13.86
C PHE A 235 -25.62 8.14 14.74
N ALA A 236 -24.40 7.96 14.22
CA ALA A 236 -23.29 7.40 14.97
C ALA A 236 -22.97 8.22 16.23
N ARG A 237 -22.99 9.56 16.12
CA ARG A 237 -22.73 10.47 17.23
C ARG A 237 -23.82 10.40 18.31
N GLU A 238 -25.09 10.37 17.92
CA GLU A 238 -26.20 10.26 18.84
C GLU A 238 -26.21 8.90 19.56
N TYR A 239 -25.90 7.82 18.82
CA TYR A 239 -25.71 6.50 19.40
C TYR A 239 -24.54 6.46 20.39
N PHE A 240 -23.39 7.04 20.02
CA PHE A 240 -22.25 7.18 20.95
C PHE A 240 -22.65 7.92 22.20
N GLN A 241 -23.35 9.07 22.10
CA GLN A 241 -23.74 9.86 23.25
C GLN A 241 -24.70 9.10 24.16
N PHE A 242 -25.67 8.39 23.61
CA PHE A 242 -26.57 7.51 24.36
C PHE A 242 -25.82 6.45 25.16
N LEU A 243 -24.83 5.80 24.55
CA LEU A 243 -23.97 4.83 25.23
C LEU A 243 -23.09 5.50 26.30
N TRP A 244 -22.55 6.68 25.98
CA TRP A 244 -21.66 7.44 26.87
C TRP A 244 -22.34 7.86 28.15
N ASP A 245 -23.55 8.37 28.09
CA ASP A 245 -24.31 8.87 29.24
C ASP A 245 -24.67 7.75 30.23
N SER A 246 -24.80 6.52 29.72
CA SER A 246 -25.10 5.32 30.53
C SER A 246 -23.86 4.50 30.90
N SER A 247 -22.66 5.02 30.61
CA SER A 247 -21.37 4.35 30.90
C SER A 247 -20.76 4.82 32.21
N ARG A 248 -19.85 4.01 32.80
CA ARG A 248 -19.15 4.31 34.06
C ARG A 248 -17.77 4.91 33.74
N LYS A 249 -17.40 5.98 34.41
CA LYS A 249 -16.06 6.54 34.30
C LYS A 249 -15.04 5.60 34.93
N LEU A 250 -13.93 5.39 34.25
CA LEU A 250 -12.81 4.65 34.79
C LEU A 250 -11.86 5.67 35.43
N ASN A 251 -11.71 5.58 36.74
CA ASN A 251 -10.79 6.42 37.54
C ASN A 251 -9.38 5.84 37.51
#